data_ed2bcb6b4097278536932f6f56c96960
#
_entry.id   ed2bcb6b4097278536932f6f56c96960
#
_cell.length_a   1.000
_cell.length_b   1.000
_cell.length_c   1.000
_cell.angle_alpha   90.00
_cell.angle_beta   90.00
_cell.angle_gamma   90.00
#
_symmetry.space_group_name_H-M   'P 1'
#
loop_
_entity.id
_entity.type
_entity.pdbx_description
1 polymer ?
#
loop_
_entity_poly.entity_id
_entity_poly.type
_entity_poly.pdbx_seq_one_letter_code
_entity_poly.pdbx_strand_id
1 'polypeptide(L)'
;GMRINRAQRKIFPLFIRKKSPADYLCRMEILDGRLTAKKIQEDIALTVVQRKNRGLRPPHLAAILVGNNGASETYVASKVKTCQEIGFRSSLHRLPEDISEFQLLDLIDTLNADTEVDGILIQLPLPSHISEHKIINAVDPRKDVDGFHPINVGLMTLGMDCYLPATPKGIMMMLDHYGIKTSGKHAVVIGRSNIVGRPMSILLSNNSQPGNCTVTLCHSRTTNLKKICLQADILVAALGKPEFVTADMVKDGAIVIDVGITRIPDPSKKRGYRIAGDVKFDEVAPKTSYITPVPGGVGPMTICALMKNTLQACENNN
;
A
#
# COMPACT_ATOMS: atom_id res chain seq x y z
N GLY A 1 31.12 50.74 -56.20
CA GLY A 1 31.81 50.41 -55.00
C GLY A 1 30.97 50.62 -53.78
N MET A 2 30.49 49.54 -53.12
CA MET A 2 29.90 49.60 -51.78
C MET A 2 30.51 48.55 -50.93
N ARG A 3 31.27 48.94 -49.92
CA ARG A 3 31.89 48.05 -48.94
C ARG A 3 30.80 47.59 -47.96
N ILE A 4 30.54 46.27 -47.83
CA ILE A 4 29.68 45.68 -46.82
C ILE A 4 30.55 45.22 -45.65
N ASN A 5 30.26 45.78 -44.49
CA ASN A 5 30.94 45.60 -43.22
C ASN A 5 30.60 44.23 -42.63
N ARG A 6 31.61 43.36 -42.42
CA ARG A 6 31.44 42.07 -41.73
C ARG A 6 31.39 42.31 -40.22
N ALA A 7 30.21 42.33 -39.65
CA ALA A 7 30.03 42.25 -38.20
C ALA A 7 30.38 40.87 -37.69
N GLN A 8 31.39 40.80 -36.85
CA GLN A 8 31.84 39.58 -36.19
C GLN A 8 30.74 39.08 -35.21
N ARG A 9 30.13 37.94 -35.51
CA ARG A 9 29.34 37.19 -34.55
C ARG A 9 30.30 36.49 -33.59
N LYS A 10 30.42 36.99 -32.38
CA LYS A 10 31.04 36.25 -31.26
C LYS A 10 30.14 35.07 -30.91
N ILE A 11 30.54 33.86 -31.28
CA ILE A 11 29.96 32.60 -30.79
C ILE A 11 30.47 32.44 -29.38
N PHE A 12 29.61 32.62 -28.40
CA PHE A 12 29.87 32.21 -27.04
C PHE A 12 29.82 30.67 -26.99
N PRO A 13 30.87 29.96 -26.51
CA PRO A 13 30.77 28.54 -26.30
C PRO A 13 29.80 28.31 -25.14
N LEU A 14 28.72 27.52 -25.41
CA LEU A 14 27.89 26.96 -24.37
C LEU A 14 28.81 26.08 -23.50
N PHE A 15 29.21 26.59 -22.34
CA PHE A 15 29.82 25.76 -21.29
C PHE A 15 28.73 24.79 -20.78
N ILE A 16 28.68 23.62 -21.36
CA ILE A 16 28.00 22.46 -20.74
C ILE A 16 28.82 22.14 -19.49
N ARG A 17 28.38 22.67 -18.37
CA ARG A 17 28.93 22.34 -17.06
C ARG A 17 28.80 20.84 -16.87
N LYS A 18 29.88 20.07 -17.03
CA LYS A 18 29.91 18.66 -16.64
C LYS A 18 29.53 18.63 -15.14
N LYS A 19 28.38 18.05 -14.82
CA LYS A 19 27.97 17.84 -13.43
C LYS A 19 29.08 17.04 -12.74
N SER A 20 29.57 17.54 -11.61
CA SER A 20 30.56 16.85 -10.80
C SER A 20 29.93 15.59 -10.17
N PRO A 21 30.70 14.57 -9.80
CA PRO A 21 30.17 13.43 -9.04
C PRO A 21 29.43 13.83 -7.76
N ALA A 22 29.72 15.00 -7.17
CA ALA A 22 29.02 15.57 -6.03
C ALA A 22 27.62 16.12 -6.36
N ASP A 23 27.33 16.44 -7.64
CA ASP A 23 25.99 16.87 -8.09
C ASP A 23 25.02 15.67 -8.23
N TYR A 24 25.50 14.44 -8.06
CA TYR A 24 24.71 13.19 -8.01
C TYR A 24 24.45 12.72 -6.56
N LEU A 25 24.62 13.58 -5.56
CA LEU A 25 24.01 13.31 -4.25
C LEU A 25 22.50 13.24 -4.46
N CYS A 26 22.00 12.03 -4.60
CA CYS A 26 20.58 11.74 -4.82
C CYS A 26 19.83 12.37 -3.64
N ARG A 27 19.11 13.47 -3.92
CA ARG A 27 18.35 14.16 -2.89
C ARG A 27 17.23 13.20 -2.49
N MET A 28 17.33 12.64 -1.28
CA MET A 28 16.31 11.75 -0.75
C MET A 28 14.92 12.41 -0.85
N GLU A 29 13.95 11.67 -1.38
CA GLU A 29 12.56 12.11 -1.47
C GLU A 29 11.67 11.23 -0.60
N ILE A 30 10.78 11.88 0.14
CA ILE A 30 9.79 11.19 0.97
C ILE A 30 8.62 10.73 0.11
N LEU A 31 8.32 9.44 0.15
CA LEU A 31 7.10 8.88 -0.42
C LEU A 31 5.93 9.17 0.54
N ASP A 32 5.34 10.35 0.42
CA ASP A 32 4.25 10.79 1.29
C ASP A 32 2.93 10.13 0.88
N GLY A 33 2.56 9.07 1.62
CA GLY A 33 1.32 8.34 1.38
C GLY A 33 0.07 9.13 1.77
N ARG A 34 0.16 10.12 2.66
CA ARG A 34 -1.00 10.95 3.02
C ARG A 34 -1.38 11.88 1.88
N LEU A 35 -0.40 12.58 1.30
CA LEU A 35 -0.64 13.45 0.16
C LEU A 35 -1.12 12.66 -1.06
N THR A 36 -0.48 11.53 -1.36
CA THR A 36 -0.87 10.64 -2.45
C THR A 36 -2.28 10.09 -2.27
N ALA A 37 -2.60 9.56 -1.08
CA ALA A 37 -3.92 9.03 -0.77
C ALA A 37 -4.99 10.10 -0.88
N LYS A 38 -4.74 11.32 -0.37
CA LYS A 38 -5.69 12.43 -0.45
C LYS A 38 -6.06 12.76 -1.90
N LYS A 39 -5.07 12.88 -2.79
CA LYS A 39 -5.32 13.17 -4.21
C LYS A 39 -6.18 12.08 -4.87
N ILE A 40 -5.86 10.81 -4.63
CA ILE A 40 -6.63 9.69 -5.20
C ILE A 40 -8.05 9.63 -4.60
N GLN A 41 -8.21 9.94 -3.32
CA GLN A 41 -9.52 10.01 -2.66
C GLN A 41 -10.38 11.14 -3.23
N GLU A 42 -9.80 12.29 -3.60
CA GLU A 42 -10.48 13.37 -4.30
C GLU A 42 -11.01 12.89 -5.67
N ASP A 43 -10.23 12.13 -6.43
CA ASP A 43 -10.67 11.55 -7.71
C ASP A 43 -11.80 10.53 -7.51
N ILE A 44 -11.71 9.68 -6.46
CA ILE A 44 -12.78 8.75 -6.10
C ILE A 44 -14.07 9.51 -5.74
N ALA A 45 -13.97 10.56 -4.93
CA ALA A 45 -15.12 11.37 -4.52
C ALA A 45 -15.82 12.02 -5.72
N LEU A 46 -15.05 12.53 -6.70
CA LEU A 46 -15.60 13.05 -7.95
C LEU A 46 -16.35 11.97 -8.73
N THR A 47 -15.81 10.75 -8.82
CA THR A 47 -16.49 9.61 -9.45
C THR A 47 -17.81 9.28 -8.74
N VAL A 48 -17.84 9.30 -7.41
CA VAL A 48 -19.08 9.08 -6.63
C VAL A 48 -20.12 10.15 -6.90
N VAL A 49 -19.72 11.43 -6.98
CA VAL A 49 -20.65 12.52 -7.34
C VAL A 49 -21.24 12.30 -8.73
N GLN A 50 -20.40 11.92 -9.71
CA GLN A 50 -20.87 11.64 -11.07
C GLN A 50 -21.87 10.47 -11.11
N ARG A 51 -21.62 9.41 -10.33
CA ARG A 51 -22.56 8.27 -10.18
C ARG A 51 -23.92 8.73 -9.64
N LYS A 52 -23.90 9.51 -8.55
CA LYS A 52 -25.13 10.05 -7.94
C LYS A 52 -25.92 10.94 -8.92
N ASN A 53 -25.24 11.76 -9.70
CA ASN A 53 -25.89 12.61 -10.72
C ASN A 53 -26.54 11.80 -11.85
N ARG A 54 -26.10 10.53 -12.06
CA ARG A 54 -26.72 9.58 -13.00
C ARG A 54 -27.84 8.74 -12.34
N GLY A 55 -28.22 9.02 -11.10
CA GLY A 55 -29.20 8.26 -10.35
C GLY A 55 -28.71 6.91 -9.82
N LEU A 56 -27.41 6.63 -9.88
CA LEU A 56 -26.81 5.41 -9.36
C LEU A 56 -26.50 5.56 -7.86
N ARG A 57 -26.64 4.46 -7.12
CA ARG A 57 -26.28 4.44 -5.70
C ARG A 57 -24.77 4.61 -5.49
N PRO A 58 -24.34 5.16 -4.35
CA PRO A 58 -22.93 5.20 -3.99
C PRO A 58 -22.43 3.79 -3.60
N PRO A 59 -21.10 3.53 -3.70
CA PRO A 59 -20.50 2.30 -3.20
C PRO A 59 -20.78 2.10 -1.70
N HIS A 60 -20.91 0.83 -1.29
CA HIS A 60 -21.17 0.45 0.10
C HIS A 60 -20.14 -0.57 0.62
N LEU A 61 -19.41 -0.18 1.65
CA LEU A 61 -18.47 -1.03 2.38
C LEU A 61 -19.07 -1.51 3.69
N ALA A 62 -19.23 -2.83 3.86
CA ALA A 62 -19.56 -3.45 5.14
C ALA A 62 -18.26 -3.87 5.85
N ALA A 63 -17.99 -3.30 7.02
CA ALA A 63 -16.83 -3.62 7.83
C ALA A 63 -17.23 -4.46 9.05
N ILE A 64 -16.51 -5.54 9.31
CA ILE A 64 -16.71 -6.42 10.46
C ILE A 64 -15.51 -6.29 11.39
N LEU A 65 -15.77 -6.01 12.66
CA LEU A 65 -14.79 -5.94 13.73
C LEU A 65 -15.18 -6.88 14.85
N VAL A 66 -14.32 -7.83 15.17
CA VAL A 66 -14.54 -8.79 16.28
C VAL A 66 -13.62 -8.43 17.44
N GLY A 67 -14.20 -8.28 18.64
CA GLY A 67 -13.50 -7.90 19.85
C GLY A 67 -13.12 -6.41 19.91
N ASN A 68 -12.27 -6.07 20.88
CA ASN A 68 -11.94 -4.69 21.27
C ASN A 68 -10.45 -4.38 21.14
N ASN A 69 -9.77 -4.90 20.14
CA ASN A 69 -8.36 -4.58 19.90
C ASN A 69 -8.23 -3.12 19.46
N GLY A 70 -7.58 -2.30 20.28
CA GLY A 70 -7.50 -0.85 20.04
C GLY A 70 -6.74 -0.44 18.76
N ALA A 71 -5.85 -1.29 18.22
CA ALA A 71 -5.24 -1.05 16.93
C ALA A 71 -6.26 -1.29 15.81
N SER A 72 -6.99 -2.41 15.85
CA SER A 72 -8.07 -2.74 14.91
C SER A 72 -9.18 -1.69 14.92
N GLU A 73 -9.59 -1.22 16.11
CA GLU A 73 -10.58 -0.15 16.23
C GLU A 73 -10.15 1.15 15.55
N THR A 74 -8.89 1.56 15.77
CA THR A 74 -8.34 2.77 15.15
C THR A 74 -8.33 2.65 13.62
N TYR A 75 -7.97 1.47 13.10
CA TYR A 75 -7.94 1.21 11.66
C TYR A 75 -9.34 1.23 11.04
N VAL A 76 -10.30 0.53 11.65
CA VAL A 76 -11.68 0.49 11.17
C VAL A 76 -12.30 1.88 11.23
N ALA A 77 -12.10 2.63 12.32
CA ALA A 77 -12.59 4.00 12.42
C ALA A 77 -12.05 4.90 11.29
N SER A 78 -10.77 4.76 10.94
CA SER A 78 -10.17 5.49 9.82
C SER A 78 -10.77 5.10 8.47
N LYS A 79 -11.06 3.81 8.24
CA LYS A 79 -11.71 3.30 7.02
C LYS A 79 -13.14 3.85 6.89
N VAL A 80 -13.94 3.78 7.96
CA VAL A 80 -15.31 4.32 8.00
C VAL A 80 -15.33 5.83 7.77
N LYS A 81 -14.43 6.56 8.42
CA LYS A 81 -14.28 8.00 8.23
C LYS A 81 -13.96 8.34 6.77
N THR A 82 -13.02 7.61 6.15
CA THR A 82 -12.68 7.83 4.74
C THR A 82 -13.87 7.54 3.83
N CYS A 83 -14.67 6.48 4.09
CA CYS A 83 -15.91 6.23 3.34
C CYS A 83 -16.84 7.45 3.37
N GLN A 84 -17.05 8.03 4.54
CA GLN A 84 -17.89 9.23 4.70
C GLN A 84 -17.34 10.43 3.92
N GLU A 85 -16.03 10.68 4.00
CA GLU A 85 -15.36 11.80 3.34
C GLU A 85 -15.44 11.73 1.82
N ILE A 86 -15.39 10.52 1.23
CA ILE A 86 -15.49 10.32 -0.23
C ILE A 86 -16.91 10.04 -0.72
N GLY A 87 -17.90 10.05 0.18
CA GLY A 87 -19.31 9.89 -0.16
C GLY A 87 -19.80 8.46 -0.36
N PHE A 88 -19.06 7.45 0.12
CA PHE A 88 -19.49 6.05 0.19
C PHE A 88 -20.50 5.84 1.32
N ARG A 89 -21.33 4.80 1.18
CA ARG A 89 -22.05 4.22 2.32
C ARG A 89 -21.10 3.28 3.08
N SER A 90 -21.25 3.20 4.39
CA SER A 90 -20.54 2.21 5.19
C SER A 90 -21.41 1.69 6.32
N SER A 91 -21.35 0.40 6.58
CA SER A 91 -21.93 -0.26 7.75
C SER A 91 -20.81 -0.89 8.58
N LEU A 92 -20.87 -0.73 9.89
CA LEU A 92 -19.91 -1.31 10.82
C LEU A 92 -20.60 -2.31 11.74
N HIS A 93 -20.24 -3.57 11.59
CA HIS A 93 -20.70 -4.68 12.42
C HIS A 93 -19.67 -4.94 13.52
N ARG A 94 -20.00 -4.48 14.74
CA ARG A 94 -19.18 -4.73 15.93
C ARG A 94 -19.68 -5.98 16.62
N LEU A 95 -18.81 -6.98 16.73
CA LEU A 95 -19.12 -8.26 17.32
C LEU A 95 -18.30 -8.47 18.59
N PRO A 96 -18.85 -9.12 19.62
CA PRO A 96 -18.12 -9.42 20.84
C PRO A 96 -16.96 -10.40 20.55
N GLU A 97 -15.94 -10.40 21.42
CA GLU A 97 -14.74 -11.20 21.25
C GLU A 97 -15.04 -12.72 21.32
N ASP A 98 -16.07 -13.11 22.08
CA ASP A 98 -16.51 -14.48 22.28
C ASP A 98 -17.54 -14.97 21.26
N ILE A 99 -17.83 -14.20 20.21
CA ILE A 99 -18.74 -14.63 19.14
C ILE A 99 -18.28 -15.95 18.54
N SER A 100 -19.22 -16.85 18.27
CA SER A 100 -18.87 -18.13 17.62
C SER A 100 -18.51 -17.97 16.14
N GLU A 101 -17.65 -18.85 15.64
CA GLU A 101 -17.31 -18.91 14.19
C GLU A 101 -18.58 -19.03 13.33
N PHE A 102 -19.56 -19.82 13.80
CA PHE A 102 -20.84 -20.00 13.11
C PHE A 102 -21.62 -18.70 12.95
N GLN A 103 -21.76 -17.92 14.02
CA GLN A 103 -22.48 -16.63 13.95
C GLN A 103 -21.77 -15.62 13.05
N LEU A 104 -20.44 -15.63 13.00
CA LEU A 104 -19.69 -14.78 12.10
C LEU A 104 -19.90 -15.22 10.63
N LEU A 105 -19.93 -16.52 10.36
CA LEU A 105 -20.23 -17.05 9.03
C LEU A 105 -21.65 -16.69 8.58
N ASP A 106 -22.64 -16.79 9.45
CA ASP A 106 -24.05 -16.41 9.17
C ASP A 106 -24.18 -14.93 8.81
N LEU A 107 -23.47 -14.06 9.51
CA LEU A 107 -23.39 -12.63 9.14
C LEU A 107 -22.76 -12.43 7.75
N ILE A 108 -21.66 -13.14 7.46
CA ILE A 108 -21.00 -13.05 6.15
C ILE A 108 -21.94 -13.52 5.05
N ASP A 109 -22.67 -14.61 5.23
CA ASP A 109 -23.65 -15.12 4.26
C ASP A 109 -24.76 -14.08 4.02
N THR A 110 -25.24 -13.43 5.08
CA THR A 110 -26.21 -12.33 4.98
C THR A 110 -25.65 -11.17 4.12
N LEU A 111 -24.42 -10.76 4.37
CA LEU A 111 -23.77 -9.66 3.63
C LEU A 111 -23.41 -10.07 2.20
N ASN A 112 -23.11 -11.34 1.94
CA ASN A 112 -22.93 -11.87 0.59
C ASN A 112 -24.21 -11.77 -0.24
N ALA A 113 -25.36 -12.06 0.39
CA ALA A 113 -26.68 -12.03 -0.25
C ALA A 113 -27.22 -10.59 -0.46
N ASP A 114 -26.74 -9.61 0.32
CA ASP A 114 -27.20 -8.22 0.24
C ASP A 114 -26.65 -7.53 -1.01
N THR A 115 -27.53 -7.25 -1.99
CA THR A 115 -27.18 -6.57 -3.25
C THR A 115 -26.78 -5.11 -3.08
N GLU A 116 -27.09 -4.50 -1.92
CA GLU A 116 -26.69 -3.13 -1.60
C GLU A 116 -25.25 -3.05 -1.06
N VAL A 117 -24.63 -4.18 -0.68
CA VAL A 117 -23.25 -4.26 -0.20
C VAL A 117 -22.32 -4.63 -1.34
N ASP A 118 -21.36 -3.76 -1.66
CA ASP A 118 -20.38 -3.98 -2.72
C ASP A 118 -19.10 -4.63 -2.21
N GLY A 119 -18.67 -4.29 -1.00
CA GLY A 119 -17.46 -4.83 -0.40
C GLY A 119 -17.66 -5.24 1.04
N ILE A 120 -17.03 -6.36 1.41
CA ILE A 120 -16.98 -6.88 2.77
C ILE A 120 -15.52 -6.82 3.24
N LEU A 121 -15.32 -6.15 4.36
CA LEU A 121 -14.03 -6.03 5.04
C LEU A 121 -14.07 -6.77 6.37
N ILE A 122 -13.19 -7.72 6.58
CA ILE A 122 -13.01 -8.39 7.87
C ILE A 122 -11.71 -7.88 8.49
N GLN A 123 -11.84 -7.15 9.60
CA GLN A 123 -10.65 -6.60 10.25
C GLN A 123 -9.87 -7.68 10.98
N LEU A 124 -8.70 -8.00 10.46
CA LEU A 124 -7.75 -8.91 11.08
C LEU A 124 -6.90 -8.20 12.16
N PRO A 125 -6.37 -8.95 13.16
CA PRO A 125 -6.55 -10.39 13.39
C PRO A 125 -7.91 -10.72 14.03
N LEU A 126 -8.37 -11.95 13.83
CA LEU A 126 -9.53 -12.51 14.52
C LEU A 126 -9.12 -13.16 15.86
N PRO A 127 -10.05 -13.35 16.81
CA PRO A 127 -9.81 -14.18 18.01
C PRO A 127 -9.35 -15.59 17.63
N SER A 128 -8.50 -16.19 18.46
CA SER A 128 -7.83 -17.47 18.17
C SER A 128 -8.74 -18.68 17.99
N HIS A 129 -9.98 -18.62 18.48
CA HIS A 129 -10.98 -19.68 18.33
C HIS A 129 -11.73 -19.62 16.97
N ILE A 130 -11.50 -18.57 16.17
CA ILE A 130 -12.09 -18.38 14.85
C ILE A 130 -11.02 -18.61 13.79
N SER A 131 -11.29 -19.46 12.81
CA SER A 131 -10.37 -19.75 11.72
C SER A 131 -10.39 -18.62 10.68
N GLU A 132 -9.35 -17.78 10.63
CA GLU A 132 -9.22 -16.72 9.61
C GLU A 132 -9.38 -17.28 8.18
N HIS A 133 -8.83 -18.46 7.91
CA HIS A 133 -8.92 -19.10 6.60
C HIS A 133 -10.37 -19.44 6.21
N LYS A 134 -11.17 -19.96 7.13
CA LYS A 134 -12.59 -20.25 6.84
C LYS A 134 -13.36 -18.95 6.60
N ILE A 135 -13.11 -17.95 7.42
CA ILE A 135 -13.79 -16.65 7.33
C ILE A 135 -13.47 -15.94 6.01
N ILE A 136 -12.19 -15.90 5.62
CA ILE A 136 -11.78 -15.31 4.33
C ILE A 136 -12.44 -16.05 3.17
N ASN A 137 -12.48 -17.38 3.21
CA ASN A 137 -13.09 -18.20 2.16
C ASN A 137 -14.64 -18.09 2.08
N ALA A 138 -15.29 -17.65 3.15
CA ALA A 138 -16.74 -17.48 3.17
C ALA A 138 -17.19 -16.17 2.50
N VAL A 139 -16.31 -15.18 2.35
CA VAL A 139 -16.63 -13.94 1.62
C VAL A 139 -16.78 -14.25 0.12
N ASP A 140 -17.85 -13.74 -0.52
CA ASP A 140 -17.95 -13.82 -1.98
C ASP A 140 -16.73 -13.14 -2.63
N PRO A 141 -15.97 -13.81 -3.51
CA PRO A 141 -14.80 -13.22 -4.18
C PRO A 141 -15.10 -11.89 -4.88
N ARG A 142 -16.34 -11.66 -5.29
CA ARG A 142 -16.80 -10.41 -5.91
C ARG A 142 -16.96 -9.27 -4.90
N LYS A 143 -17.00 -9.58 -3.59
CA LYS A 143 -17.13 -8.63 -2.48
C LYS A 143 -15.87 -8.60 -1.59
N ASP A 144 -14.85 -9.42 -1.88
CA ASP A 144 -13.57 -9.48 -1.17
C ASP A 144 -12.69 -8.28 -1.55
N VAL A 145 -13.05 -7.11 -1.04
CA VAL A 145 -12.34 -5.85 -1.37
C VAL A 145 -10.99 -5.71 -0.66
N ASP A 146 -10.67 -6.57 0.31
CA ASP A 146 -9.31 -6.69 0.86
C ASP A 146 -8.38 -7.53 -0.04
N GLY A 147 -8.93 -8.33 -0.97
CA GLY A 147 -8.16 -9.13 -1.93
C GLY A 147 -7.47 -10.34 -1.32
N PHE A 148 -8.04 -10.93 -0.26
CA PHE A 148 -7.43 -12.06 0.47
C PHE A 148 -8.02 -13.41 0.07
N HIS A 149 -9.18 -13.43 -0.60
CA HIS A 149 -9.83 -14.65 -1.04
C HIS A 149 -8.92 -15.42 -2.03
N PRO A 150 -8.77 -16.75 -1.90
CA PRO A 150 -7.91 -17.55 -2.76
C PRO A 150 -8.16 -17.38 -4.27
N ILE A 151 -9.40 -17.13 -4.68
CA ILE A 151 -9.73 -16.82 -6.08
C ILE A 151 -9.06 -15.54 -6.53
N ASN A 152 -9.18 -14.44 -5.77
CA ASN A 152 -8.53 -13.17 -6.10
C ASN A 152 -7.00 -13.29 -6.09
N VAL A 153 -6.44 -14.03 -5.13
CA VAL A 153 -4.99 -14.31 -5.08
C VAL A 153 -4.54 -15.13 -6.30
N GLY A 154 -5.33 -16.11 -6.73
CA GLY A 154 -5.07 -16.90 -7.93
C GLY A 154 -5.11 -16.03 -9.20
N LEU A 155 -6.15 -15.23 -9.37
CA LEU A 155 -6.30 -14.30 -10.50
C LEU A 155 -5.15 -13.27 -10.54
N MET A 156 -4.78 -12.69 -9.39
CA MET A 156 -3.63 -11.79 -9.28
C MET A 156 -2.34 -12.46 -9.74
N THR A 157 -2.11 -13.72 -9.37
CA THR A 157 -0.91 -14.49 -9.76
C THR A 157 -0.86 -14.73 -11.27
N LEU A 158 -2.02 -14.88 -11.91
CA LEU A 158 -2.16 -15.06 -13.36
C LEU A 158 -2.18 -13.71 -14.11
N GLY A 159 -2.14 -12.58 -13.42
CA GLY A 159 -2.24 -11.25 -14.03
C GLY A 159 -3.64 -10.94 -14.61
N MET A 160 -4.67 -11.59 -14.07
CA MET A 160 -6.07 -11.39 -14.45
C MET A 160 -6.74 -10.34 -13.57
N ASP A 161 -7.86 -9.77 -14.04
CA ASP A 161 -8.64 -8.80 -13.28
C ASP A 161 -9.17 -9.39 -11.98
N CYS A 162 -8.88 -8.72 -10.87
CA CYS A 162 -9.27 -9.13 -9.52
C CYS A 162 -9.17 -7.96 -8.54
N TYR A 163 -9.61 -8.18 -7.30
CA TYR A 163 -9.28 -7.27 -6.20
C TYR A 163 -7.91 -7.63 -5.64
N LEU A 164 -6.99 -6.68 -5.77
CA LEU A 164 -5.64 -6.84 -5.25
C LEU A 164 -5.61 -6.59 -3.73
N PRO A 165 -4.76 -7.30 -2.96
CA PRO A 165 -4.55 -7.01 -1.56
C PRO A 165 -4.26 -5.53 -1.31
N ALA A 166 -5.03 -4.91 -0.39
CA ALA A 166 -5.09 -3.45 -0.27
C ALA A 166 -3.72 -2.81 0.00
N THR A 167 -2.89 -3.38 0.87
CA THR A 167 -1.56 -2.83 1.16
C THR A 167 -0.62 -2.92 -0.03
N PRO A 168 -0.42 -4.07 -0.69
CA PRO A 168 0.35 -4.16 -1.92
C PRO A 168 -0.17 -3.26 -3.05
N LYS A 169 -1.50 -3.21 -3.26
CA LYS A 169 -2.11 -2.29 -4.24
C LYS A 169 -1.77 -0.84 -3.94
N GLY A 170 -1.85 -0.44 -2.66
CA GLY A 170 -1.51 0.91 -2.22
C GLY A 170 -0.04 1.26 -2.48
N ILE A 171 0.89 0.31 -2.29
CA ILE A 171 2.31 0.49 -2.61
C ILE A 171 2.49 0.67 -4.12
N MET A 172 1.87 -0.18 -4.95
CA MET A 172 1.96 -0.05 -6.41
C MET A 172 1.40 1.30 -6.89
N MET A 173 0.26 1.74 -6.35
CA MET A 173 -0.31 3.07 -6.64
C MET A 173 0.63 4.22 -6.24
N MET A 174 1.35 4.08 -5.13
CA MET A 174 2.33 5.08 -4.69
C MET A 174 3.54 5.11 -5.61
N LEU A 175 4.08 3.96 -6.00
CA LEU A 175 5.20 3.87 -6.97
C LEU A 175 4.81 4.50 -8.31
N ASP A 176 3.59 4.27 -8.78
CA ASP A 176 3.05 4.87 -10.01
C ASP A 176 2.92 6.40 -9.88
N HIS A 177 2.33 6.87 -8.78
CA HIS A 177 2.14 8.31 -8.52
C HIS A 177 3.44 9.10 -8.54
N TYR A 178 4.53 8.54 -8.00
CA TYR A 178 5.86 9.15 -8.01
C TYR A 178 6.64 8.89 -9.31
N GLY A 179 6.04 8.21 -10.29
CA GLY A 179 6.66 7.90 -11.57
C GLY A 179 7.91 7.02 -11.44
N ILE A 180 7.96 6.18 -10.41
CA ILE A 180 9.10 5.33 -10.12
C ILE A 180 9.18 4.21 -11.16
N LYS A 181 10.27 4.20 -11.93
CA LYS A 181 10.55 3.14 -12.91
C LYS A 181 11.02 1.87 -12.21
N THR A 182 10.20 0.84 -12.25
CA THR A 182 10.45 -0.44 -11.60
C THR A 182 11.02 -1.51 -12.55
N SER A 183 10.76 -1.38 -13.84
CA SER A 183 11.19 -2.34 -14.87
C SER A 183 12.69 -2.57 -14.85
N GLY A 184 13.12 -3.84 -14.80
CA GLY A 184 14.52 -4.26 -14.75
C GLY A 184 15.21 -4.05 -13.40
N LYS A 185 14.51 -3.54 -12.39
CA LYS A 185 15.04 -3.36 -11.03
C LYS A 185 15.06 -4.68 -10.27
N HIS A 186 16.00 -4.81 -9.33
CA HIS A 186 15.99 -5.88 -8.34
C HIS A 186 15.20 -5.42 -7.11
N ALA A 187 14.08 -6.07 -6.86
CA ALA A 187 13.28 -5.84 -5.67
C ALA A 187 13.53 -6.95 -4.64
N VAL A 188 13.77 -6.56 -3.40
CA VAL A 188 13.85 -7.49 -2.26
C VAL A 188 12.67 -7.22 -1.34
N VAL A 189 11.88 -8.24 -1.08
CA VAL A 189 10.74 -8.18 -0.16
C VAL A 189 11.07 -8.98 1.09
N ILE A 190 11.12 -8.34 2.25
CA ILE A 190 11.38 -8.99 3.54
C ILE A 190 10.06 -9.22 4.27
N GLY A 191 9.67 -10.48 4.37
CA GLY A 191 8.38 -10.93 4.90
C GLY A 191 7.61 -11.71 3.84
N ARG A 192 6.90 -12.79 4.27
CA ARG A 192 6.16 -13.67 3.35
C ARG A 192 4.74 -13.93 3.81
N SER A 193 4.11 -12.93 4.44
CA SER A 193 2.70 -13.02 4.81
C SER A 193 1.81 -13.11 3.57
N ASN A 194 0.65 -13.75 3.71
CA ASN A 194 -0.32 -13.85 2.62
C ASN A 194 -0.98 -12.49 2.30
N ILE A 195 -0.95 -11.55 3.26
CA ILE A 195 -1.59 -10.25 3.12
C ILE A 195 -0.68 -9.15 2.54
N VAL A 196 0.65 -9.30 2.64
CA VAL A 196 1.61 -8.30 2.13
C VAL A 196 2.75 -8.94 1.34
N GLY A 197 3.62 -9.73 1.98
CA GLY A 197 4.90 -10.09 1.38
C GLY A 197 4.77 -10.92 0.10
N ARG A 198 3.94 -11.96 0.10
CA ARG A 198 3.68 -12.77 -1.10
C ARG A 198 3.00 -11.96 -2.20
N PRO A 199 1.87 -11.27 -1.95
CA PRO A 199 1.25 -10.42 -2.95
C PRO A 199 2.21 -9.37 -3.52
N MET A 200 3.02 -8.74 -2.66
CA MET A 200 3.98 -7.72 -3.11
C MET A 200 5.02 -8.30 -4.07
N SER A 201 5.53 -9.52 -3.77
CA SER A 201 6.50 -10.19 -4.65
C SER A 201 5.89 -10.54 -6.02
N ILE A 202 4.62 -10.93 -6.05
CA ILE A 202 3.88 -11.20 -7.29
C ILE A 202 3.71 -9.90 -8.09
N LEU A 203 3.15 -8.85 -7.49
CA LEU A 203 2.86 -7.60 -8.18
C LEU A 203 4.12 -6.93 -8.74
N LEU A 204 5.23 -6.93 -7.98
CA LEU A 204 6.50 -6.38 -8.47
C LEU A 204 7.09 -7.18 -9.62
N SER A 205 6.82 -8.50 -9.72
CA SER A 205 7.30 -9.35 -10.82
C SER A 205 6.37 -9.38 -12.03
N ASN A 206 5.11 -8.96 -11.90
CA ASN A 206 4.15 -8.96 -13.00
C ASN A 206 4.61 -8.09 -14.18
N ASN A 207 4.21 -8.49 -15.39
CA ASN A 207 4.44 -7.70 -16.61
C ASN A 207 3.52 -6.48 -16.65
N SER A 208 3.84 -5.48 -15.86
CA SER A 208 3.08 -4.24 -15.68
C SER A 208 4.01 -3.07 -15.35
N GLN A 209 3.48 -1.86 -15.33
CA GLN A 209 4.17 -0.67 -14.81
C GLN A 209 3.24 0.01 -13.80
N PRO A 210 3.61 0.09 -12.51
CA PRO A 210 4.80 -0.53 -11.88
C PRO A 210 4.80 -2.08 -11.97
N GLY A 211 5.99 -2.68 -11.99
CA GLY A 211 6.20 -4.12 -12.12
C GLY A 211 7.50 -4.42 -12.86
N ASN A 212 7.57 -5.57 -13.53
CA ASN A 212 8.74 -6.03 -14.30
C ASN A 212 10.06 -6.05 -13.51
N CYS A 213 9.99 -6.29 -12.18
CA CYS A 213 11.16 -6.47 -11.33
C CYS A 213 11.65 -7.91 -11.34
N THR A 214 12.95 -8.11 -11.13
CA THR A 214 13.46 -9.37 -10.58
C THR A 214 13.24 -9.33 -9.09
N VAL A 215 12.54 -10.32 -8.49
CA VAL A 215 12.12 -10.26 -7.08
C VAL A 215 12.78 -11.37 -6.27
N THR A 216 13.37 -10.99 -5.14
CA THR A 216 13.82 -11.93 -4.10
C THR A 216 12.92 -11.79 -2.88
N LEU A 217 12.19 -12.87 -2.53
CA LEU A 217 11.36 -12.94 -1.34
C LEU A 217 12.15 -13.54 -0.17
N CYS A 218 12.37 -12.75 0.87
CA CYS A 218 13.10 -13.12 2.08
C CYS A 218 12.17 -13.38 3.27
N HIS A 219 12.62 -14.23 4.18
CA HIS A 219 11.86 -14.60 5.37
C HIS A 219 12.77 -15.01 6.54
N SER A 220 12.22 -15.41 7.67
CA SER A 220 12.98 -15.75 8.90
C SER A 220 13.98 -16.91 8.77
N ARG A 221 13.91 -17.68 7.68
CA ARG A 221 14.86 -18.77 7.36
C ARG A 221 15.85 -18.41 6.29
N THR A 222 15.82 -17.17 5.77
CA THR A 222 16.76 -16.70 4.75
C THR A 222 18.15 -16.54 5.36
N THR A 223 19.14 -17.18 4.77
CA THR A 223 20.55 -17.01 5.13
C THR A 223 21.12 -15.78 4.43
N ASN A 224 22.11 -15.13 5.03
CA ASN A 224 22.79 -13.97 4.46
C ASN A 224 21.86 -12.80 4.07
N LEU A 225 20.77 -12.59 4.83
CA LEU A 225 19.74 -11.58 4.55
C LEU A 225 20.34 -10.20 4.24
N LYS A 226 21.30 -9.74 5.04
CA LYS A 226 21.99 -8.45 4.83
C LYS A 226 22.61 -8.35 3.43
N LYS A 227 23.32 -9.38 2.98
CA LYS A 227 23.95 -9.41 1.65
C LYS A 227 22.93 -9.34 0.53
N ILE A 228 21.76 -9.98 0.71
CA ILE A 228 20.67 -9.94 -0.25
C ILE A 228 20.06 -8.53 -0.30
N CYS A 229 19.78 -7.94 0.86
CA CYS A 229 19.20 -6.59 0.96
C CYS A 229 20.08 -5.51 0.32
N LEU A 230 21.42 -5.63 0.45
CA LEU A 230 22.38 -4.70 -0.18
C LEU A 230 22.36 -4.74 -1.72
N GLN A 231 21.73 -5.73 -2.35
CA GLN A 231 21.57 -5.80 -3.80
C GLN A 231 20.28 -5.14 -4.29
N ALA A 232 19.38 -4.76 -3.37
CA ALA A 232 18.06 -4.25 -3.71
C ALA A 232 18.12 -2.83 -4.28
N ASP A 233 17.53 -2.64 -5.45
CA ASP A 233 17.16 -1.31 -5.94
C ASP A 233 15.87 -0.83 -5.27
N ILE A 234 14.97 -1.78 -4.95
CA ILE A 234 13.72 -1.56 -4.23
C ILE A 234 13.70 -2.53 -3.05
N LEU A 235 13.65 -2.01 -1.83
CA LEU A 235 13.56 -2.80 -0.60
C LEU A 235 12.20 -2.60 0.06
N VAL A 236 11.42 -3.67 0.20
CA VAL A 236 10.14 -3.66 0.90
C VAL A 236 10.29 -4.37 2.23
N ALA A 237 10.14 -3.65 3.34
CA ALA A 237 10.19 -4.20 4.69
C ALA A 237 8.78 -4.47 5.22
N ALA A 238 8.42 -5.74 5.41
CA ALA A 238 7.10 -6.19 5.85
C ALA A 238 7.22 -7.36 6.86
N LEU A 239 7.99 -7.14 7.93
CA LEU A 239 8.34 -8.14 8.93
C LEU A 239 7.47 -8.04 10.20
N GLY A 240 6.94 -6.85 10.50
CA GLY A 240 6.34 -6.53 11.80
C GLY A 240 7.37 -6.53 12.94
N LYS A 241 8.63 -6.19 12.64
CA LYS A 241 9.72 -6.05 13.62
C LYS A 241 10.26 -4.63 13.58
N PRO A 242 9.99 -3.82 14.61
CA PRO A 242 10.35 -2.41 14.58
C PRO A 242 11.86 -2.20 14.45
N GLU A 243 12.23 -1.28 13.54
CA GLU A 243 13.61 -0.81 13.32
C GLU A 243 14.62 -1.94 12.99
N PHE A 244 14.13 -3.04 12.41
CA PHE A 244 14.97 -4.19 12.05
C PHE A 244 15.90 -3.88 10.88
N VAL A 245 15.45 -3.12 9.89
CA VAL A 245 16.27 -2.76 8.72
C VAL A 245 17.12 -1.54 9.07
N THR A 246 18.43 -1.72 9.10
CA THR A 246 19.44 -0.70 9.44
C THR A 246 20.20 -0.25 8.20
N ALA A 247 20.95 0.86 8.29
CA ALA A 247 21.67 1.47 7.18
C ALA A 247 22.66 0.52 6.47
N ASP A 248 23.22 -0.42 7.20
CA ASP A 248 24.18 -1.41 6.70
C ASP A 248 23.52 -2.56 5.92
N MET A 249 22.18 -2.59 5.87
CA MET A 249 21.37 -3.50 5.03
C MET A 249 20.89 -2.84 3.75
N VAL A 250 21.07 -1.55 3.54
CA VAL A 250 20.47 -0.79 2.44
C VAL A 250 21.55 -0.31 1.47
N LYS A 251 21.35 -0.57 0.19
CA LYS A 251 22.16 -0.08 -0.92
C LYS A 251 22.00 1.44 -1.06
N ASP A 252 23.08 2.16 -1.34
CA ASP A 252 23.01 3.58 -1.61
C ASP A 252 22.15 3.88 -2.85
N GLY A 253 21.24 4.83 -2.72
CA GLY A 253 20.28 5.19 -3.75
C GLY A 253 19.08 4.24 -3.89
N ALA A 254 18.90 3.25 -3.01
CA ALA A 254 17.75 2.35 -3.02
C ALA A 254 16.43 3.10 -2.74
N ILE A 255 15.35 2.51 -3.21
CA ILE A 255 13.98 2.89 -2.85
C ILE A 255 13.55 1.99 -1.69
N VAL A 256 13.14 2.58 -0.57
CA VAL A 256 12.79 1.82 0.64
C VAL A 256 11.31 2.03 0.98
N ILE A 257 10.56 0.93 1.01
CA ILE A 257 9.15 0.89 1.36
C ILE A 257 9.01 0.20 2.71
N ASP A 258 8.69 0.96 3.73
CA ASP A 258 8.42 0.46 5.07
C ASP A 258 6.93 0.22 5.28
N VAL A 259 6.55 -1.04 5.44
CA VAL A 259 5.16 -1.48 5.67
C VAL A 259 4.87 -1.64 7.17
N GLY A 260 5.91 -1.68 8.00
CA GLY A 260 5.80 -1.91 9.43
C GLY A 260 4.97 -0.83 10.13
N ILE A 261 4.12 -1.26 11.06
CA ILE A 261 3.38 -0.39 11.97
C ILE A 261 3.33 -1.06 13.34
N THR A 262 4.27 -0.71 14.19
CA THR A 262 4.37 -1.28 15.54
C THR A 262 4.27 -0.15 16.57
N ARG A 263 3.45 -0.37 17.62
CA ARG A 263 3.41 0.53 18.77
C ARG A 263 4.56 0.17 19.71
N ILE A 264 5.45 1.12 19.94
CA ILE A 264 6.55 0.97 20.89
C ILE A 264 6.27 1.87 22.10
N PRO A 265 6.39 1.38 23.34
CA PRO A 265 6.25 2.22 24.53
C PRO A 265 7.16 3.44 24.45
N ASP A 266 6.61 4.62 24.69
CA ASP A 266 7.36 5.89 24.72
C ASP A 266 6.72 6.84 25.75
N PRO A 267 7.29 6.90 26.97
CA PRO A 267 6.76 7.74 28.05
C PRO A 267 6.80 9.25 27.74
N SER A 268 7.62 9.68 26.75
CA SER A 268 7.68 11.08 26.36
C SER A 268 6.45 11.55 25.57
N LYS A 269 5.66 10.62 25.05
CA LYS A 269 4.47 10.90 24.26
C LYS A 269 3.22 10.87 25.14
N LYS A 270 2.30 11.81 24.95
CA LYS A 270 1.00 11.86 25.68
C LYS A 270 0.21 10.54 25.59
N ARG A 271 0.40 9.76 24.52
CA ARG A 271 -0.26 8.46 24.28
C ARG A 271 0.47 7.29 24.94
N GLY A 272 1.63 7.50 25.58
CA GLY A 272 2.46 6.47 26.17
C GLY A 272 3.19 5.57 25.16
N TYR A 273 3.06 5.84 23.84
CA TYR A 273 3.71 5.07 22.80
C TYR A 273 4.02 5.92 21.55
N ARG A 274 5.01 5.48 20.77
CA ARG A 274 5.25 5.94 19.40
C ARG A 274 4.94 4.83 18.38
N ILE A 275 4.68 5.22 17.16
CA ILE A 275 4.56 4.29 16.03
C ILE A 275 5.95 4.19 15.38
N ALA A 276 6.44 2.97 15.18
CA ALA A 276 7.66 2.70 14.44
C ALA A 276 7.39 1.73 13.28
N GLY A 277 8.12 1.91 12.21
CA GLY A 277 8.17 0.98 11.10
C GLY A 277 9.19 -0.13 11.31
N ASP A 278 9.33 -0.98 10.31
CA ASP A 278 10.35 -2.05 10.29
C ASP A 278 11.74 -1.50 9.92
N VAL A 279 11.81 -0.26 9.45
CA VAL A 279 13.04 0.41 9.02
C VAL A 279 13.48 1.43 10.07
N LYS A 280 14.78 1.43 10.41
CA LYS A 280 15.37 2.46 11.26
C LYS A 280 15.57 3.74 10.46
N PHE A 281 14.50 4.53 10.37
CA PHE A 281 14.32 5.63 9.41
C PHE A 281 15.48 6.62 9.39
N ASP A 282 15.90 7.12 10.55
CA ASP A 282 16.92 8.18 10.66
C ASP A 282 18.30 7.75 10.12
N GLU A 283 18.63 6.45 10.21
CA GLU A 283 19.87 5.89 9.69
C GLU A 283 19.79 5.53 8.21
N VAL A 284 18.61 5.10 7.75
CA VAL A 284 18.40 4.58 6.40
C VAL A 284 18.09 5.71 5.41
N ALA A 285 17.29 6.70 5.80
CA ALA A 285 16.85 7.77 4.92
C ALA A 285 18.00 8.48 4.18
N PRO A 286 19.13 8.84 4.82
CA PRO A 286 20.23 9.51 4.12
C PRO A 286 20.85 8.71 2.97
N LYS A 287 20.65 7.38 2.94
CA LYS A 287 21.19 6.47 1.91
C LYS A 287 20.25 6.26 0.74
N THR A 288 18.98 6.64 0.85
CA THR A 288 17.94 6.30 -0.11
C THR A 288 17.71 7.38 -1.15
N SER A 289 17.19 6.99 -2.32
CA SER A 289 16.60 7.93 -3.28
C SER A 289 15.16 8.26 -2.90
N TYR A 290 14.42 7.25 -2.43
CA TYR A 290 13.04 7.38 -1.96
C TYR A 290 12.84 6.54 -0.71
N ILE A 291 12.04 7.04 0.24
CA ILE A 291 11.68 6.30 1.45
C ILE A 291 10.28 6.66 1.93
N THR A 292 9.52 5.67 2.41
CA THR A 292 8.25 5.91 3.08
C THR A 292 8.46 6.25 4.55
N PRO A 293 7.79 7.27 5.10
CA PRO A 293 7.77 7.54 6.53
C PRO A 293 6.79 6.62 7.26
N VAL A 294 7.05 6.34 8.54
CA VAL A 294 6.10 5.68 9.44
C VAL A 294 5.92 6.54 10.69
N PRO A 295 4.70 7.03 10.96
CA PRO A 295 3.48 6.91 10.17
C PRO A 295 3.41 7.86 8.97
N GLY A 296 2.55 7.56 7.99
CA GLY A 296 2.22 8.49 6.89
C GLY A 296 2.64 8.02 5.49
N GLY A 297 3.35 6.90 5.39
CA GLY A 297 3.68 6.25 4.11
C GLY A 297 2.61 5.25 3.67
N VAL A 298 2.85 3.96 3.86
CA VAL A 298 2.01 2.86 3.34
C VAL A 298 0.60 2.84 3.94
N GLY A 299 0.44 3.12 5.24
CA GLY A 299 -0.87 3.00 5.92
C GLY A 299 -2.02 3.78 5.25
N PRO A 300 -1.89 5.09 4.96
CA PRO A 300 -2.90 5.84 4.21
C PRO A 300 -3.21 5.26 2.84
N MET A 301 -2.21 4.73 2.14
CA MET A 301 -2.37 4.11 0.83
C MET A 301 -3.15 2.79 0.89
N THR A 302 -3.03 2.03 1.98
CA THR A 302 -3.84 0.82 2.22
C THR A 302 -5.33 1.16 2.25
N ILE A 303 -5.71 2.22 2.98
CA ILE A 303 -7.11 2.68 3.05
C ILE A 303 -7.58 3.15 1.66
N CYS A 304 -6.75 3.90 0.97
CA CYS A 304 -7.05 4.39 -0.37
C CYS A 304 -7.27 3.25 -1.37
N ALA A 305 -6.43 2.22 -1.34
CA ALA A 305 -6.55 1.04 -2.19
C ALA A 305 -7.83 0.24 -1.90
N LEU A 306 -8.21 0.11 -0.62
CA LEU A 306 -9.47 -0.48 -0.22
C LEU A 306 -10.67 0.29 -0.82
N MET A 307 -10.65 1.62 -0.78
CA MET A 307 -11.71 2.44 -1.40
C MET A 307 -11.75 2.23 -2.92
N LYS A 308 -10.61 2.11 -3.58
CA LYS A 308 -10.53 1.78 -5.01
C LYS A 308 -11.13 0.41 -5.31
N ASN A 309 -10.84 -0.62 -4.51
CA ASN A 309 -11.43 -1.95 -4.67
C ASN A 309 -12.96 -1.89 -4.47
N THR A 310 -13.44 -1.16 -3.45
CA THR A 310 -14.88 -1.04 -3.18
C THR A 310 -15.62 -0.30 -4.31
N LEU A 311 -15.00 0.75 -4.88
CA LEU A 311 -15.56 1.42 -6.06
C LEU A 311 -15.64 0.47 -7.26
N GLN A 312 -14.55 -0.26 -7.54
CA GLN A 312 -14.50 -1.26 -8.61
C GLN A 312 -15.58 -2.33 -8.42
N ALA A 313 -15.79 -2.83 -7.19
CA ALA A 313 -16.84 -3.79 -6.89
C ALA A 313 -18.23 -3.23 -7.18
N CYS A 314 -18.50 -1.99 -6.79
CA CYS A 314 -19.74 -1.31 -7.10
C CYS A 314 -19.95 -1.11 -8.60
N GLU A 315 -18.92 -0.85 -9.37
CA GLU A 315 -19.00 -0.69 -10.83
C GLU A 315 -19.25 -2.01 -11.54
N ASN A 316 -18.71 -3.11 -11.04
CA ASN A 316 -18.90 -4.46 -11.59
C ASN A 316 -20.29 -5.04 -11.30
N ASN A 317 -20.99 -4.54 -10.28
CA ASN A 317 -22.30 -5.03 -9.82
C ASN A 317 -23.48 -4.21 -10.35
N ASN A 318 -23.26 -3.23 -11.26
CA ASN A 318 -24.30 -2.36 -11.83
C ASN A 318 -24.47 -2.52 -13.33
#